data_361f6250abe8e97fdc389df21e806964
#
_entry.id   361f6250abe8e97fdc389df21e806964
#
_cell.length_a   1.000
_cell.length_b   1.000
_cell.length_c   1.000
_cell.angle_alpha   90.00
_cell.angle_beta   90.00
_cell.angle_gamma   90.00
#
_symmetry.space_group_name_H-M   'P 1'
#
loop_
_entity.id
_entity.type
_entity.pdbx_description
1 polymer ?
#
loop_
_entity_poly.entity_id
_entity_poly.type
_entity_poly.pdbx_seq_one_letter_code
_entity_poly.pdbx_strand_id
1 'polypeptide(L)'
;MIGAGLIGLACAWRAGRRGLSVLVVDRAREPAAGSSGVAAGMLAPVTEADFGEHALLRVNLAGRERWPAFAAELEEHTGLSTGYRESGALAVAADRDDAGELRRLQELHRSLGLETEWLGPRACRRLEP
;
A
#
# COMPACT_ATOMS: atom_id res chain seq x y z
N MET A 1 -7.26 -22.57 -2.66
CA MET A 1 -6.26 -21.48 -2.50
C MET A 1 -5.20 -21.95 -1.53
N ILE A 2 -3.93 -21.82 -1.88
CA ILE A 2 -2.80 -22.15 -0.99
C ILE A 2 -2.19 -20.83 -0.52
N GLY A 3 -2.11 -20.65 0.80
CA GLY A 3 -1.65 -19.45 1.47
C GLY A 3 -2.80 -18.59 2.02
N ALA A 4 -2.80 -18.37 3.32
CA ALA A 4 -3.76 -17.52 4.07
C ALA A 4 -3.14 -16.17 4.48
N GLY A 5 -2.20 -15.65 3.69
CA GLY A 5 -1.74 -14.28 3.77
C GLY A 5 -2.74 -13.32 3.13
N LEU A 6 -2.48 -12.01 3.20
CA LEU A 6 -3.38 -10.96 2.70
C LEU A 6 -3.82 -11.21 1.25
N ILE A 7 -2.91 -11.53 0.35
CA ILE A 7 -3.20 -11.77 -1.06
C ILE A 7 -4.10 -12.99 -1.25
N GLY A 8 -3.78 -14.12 -0.58
CA GLY A 8 -4.59 -15.33 -0.67
C GLY A 8 -6.00 -15.13 -0.14
N LEU A 9 -6.13 -14.45 0.99
CA LEU A 9 -7.44 -14.12 1.59
C LEU A 9 -8.25 -13.18 0.69
N ALA A 10 -7.64 -12.14 0.12
CA ALA A 10 -8.32 -11.23 -0.81
C ALA A 10 -8.81 -11.95 -2.07
N CYS A 11 -8.00 -12.86 -2.64
CA CYS A 11 -8.41 -13.68 -3.77
C CYS A 11 -9.56 -14.64 -3.40
N ALA A 12 -9.48 -15.28 -2.23
CA ALA A 12 -10.53 -16.16 -1.72
C ALA A 12 -11.85 -15.40 -1.51
N TRP A 13 -11.77 -14.21 -0.91
CA TRP A 13 -12.90 -13.31 -0.77
C TRP A 13 -13.55 -12.99 -2.12
N ARG A 14 -12.77 -12.53 -3.08
CA ARG A 14 -13.27 -12.21 -4.43
C ARG A 14 -13.87 -13.41 -5.16
N ALA A 15 -13.30 -14.60 -4.97
CA ALA A 15 -13.85 -15.83 -5.54
C ALA A 15 -15.20 -16.20 -4.88
N GLY A 16 -15.28 -16.12 -3.55
CA GLY A 16 -16.53 -16.35 -2.80
C GLY A 16 -17.63 -15.36 -3.21
N ARG A 17 -17.30 -14.07 -3.39
CA ARG A 17 -18.23 -13.04 -3.88
C ARG A 17 -18.78 -13.32 -5.29
N ARG A 18 -18.08 -14.14 -6.07
CA ARG A 18 -18.53 -14.62 -7.39
C ARG A 18 -19.30 -15.95 -7.31
N GLY A 19 -19.65 -16.41 -6.11
CA GLY A 19 -20.40 -17.65 -5.89
C GLY A 19 -19.56 -18.92 -5.95
N LEU A 20 -18.23 -18.82 -5.96
CA LEU A 20 -17.37 -20.00 -5.95
C LEU A 20 -17.22 -20.54 -4.52
N SER A 21 -17.23 -21.87 -4.39
CA SER A 21 -16.83 -22.55 -3.16
C SER A 21 -15.30 -22.49 -3.03
N VAL A 22 -14.79 -21.96 -1.93
CA VAL A 22 -13.37 -21.72 -1.74
C VAL A 22 -12.86 -22.40 -0.47
N LEU A 23 -11.82 -23.21 -0.60
CA LEU A 23 -11.04 -23.74 0.50
C LEU A 23 -9.68 -23.03 0.52
N VAL A 24 -9.32 -22.44 1.66
CA VAL A 24 -8.00 -21.86 1.91
C VAL A 24 -7.20 -22.81 2.80
N VAL A 25 -5.98 -23.14 2.38
CA VAL A 25 -5.06 -24.01 3.11
C VAL A 25 -3.75 -23.26 3.36
N ASP A 26 -3.28 -23.29 4.59
CA ASP A 26 -1.99 -22.71 4.99
C ASP A 26 -1.23 -23.68 5.90
N ARG A 27 0.09 -23.53 5.95
CA ARG A 27 0.95 -24.29 6.88
C ARG A 27 0.83 -23.81 8.32
N ALA A 28 0.47 -22.53 8.51
CA ALA A 28 0.24 -21.93 9.81
C ALA A 28 -1.20 -22.20 10.27
N ARG A 29 -1.41 -22.24 11.59
CA ARG A 29 -2.75 -22.40 12.17
C ARG A 29 -3.60 -21.16 12.06
N GLU A 30 -2.96 -19.98 12.16
CA GLU A 30 -3.64 -18.69 12.11
C GLU A 30 -3.44 -18.03 10.74
N PRO A 31 -4.45 -17.36 10.19
CA PRO A 31 -4.29 -16.56 8.98
C PRO A 31 -3.33 -15.38 9.22
N ALA A 32 -2.70 -14.94 8.17
CA ALA A 32 -1.74 -13.83 8.18
C ALA A 32 -0.52 -14.00 9.11
N ALA A 33 -0.20 -15.23 9.53
CA ALA A 33 0.92 -15.52 10.44
C ALA A 33 2.33 -15.26 9.86
N GLY A 34 2.43 -14.99 8.55
CA GLY A 34 3.67 -14.61 7.87
C GLY A 34 3.86 -13.10 7.76
N SER A 35 4.43 -12.66 6.64
CA SER A 35 4.73 -11.24 6.35
C SER A 35 3.52 -10.31 6.49
N SER A 36 2.31 -10.78 6.20
CA SER A 36 1.09 -9.99 6.32
C SER A 36 0.79 -9.55 7.76
N GLY A 37 1.14 -10.38 8.75
CA GLY A 37 0.89 -10.10 10.17
C GLY A 37 1.87 -9.10 10.80
N VAL A 38 3.00 -8.83 10.13
CA VAL A 38 4.03 -7.89 10.59
C VAL A 38 4.17 -6.67 9.66
N ALA A 39 3.33 -6.58 8.63
CA ALA A 39 3.34 -5.47 7.70
C ALA A 39 2.82 -4.19 8.36
N ALA A 40 3.46 -3.06 8.08
CA ALA A 40 3.04 -1.75 8.61
C ALA A 40 1.71 -1.24 8.03
N GLY A 41 1.21 -1.86 6.95
CA GLY A 41 -0.07 -1.51 6.33
C GLY A 41 -0.03 -0.25 5.46
N MET A 42 1.15 0.24 5.10
CA MET A 42 1.27 1.38 4.20
C MET A 42 0.84 1.01 2.77
N LEU A 43 0.10 1.92 2.13
CA LEU A 43 -0.36 1.84 0.75
C LEU A 43 0.13 3.08 0.00
N ALA A 44 1.44 3.21 -0.14
CA ALA A 44 2.13 4.40 -0.59
C ALA A 44 2.92 4.17 -1.91
N PRO A 45 2.27 3.80 -3.03
CA PRO A 45 2.94 3.38 -4.26
C PRO A 45 3.85 4.44 -4.87
N VAL A 46 3.63 5.72 -4.56
CA VAL A 46 4.46 6.81 -5.09
C VAL A 46 5.77 6.91 -4.31
N THR A 47 5.73 6.91 -2.97
CA THR A 47 6.93 6.99 -2.14
C THR A 47 7.79 5.70 -2.20
N GLU A 48 7.17 4.58 -2.59
CA GLU A 48 7.84 3.28 -2.77
C GLU A 48 8.27 3.02 -4.23
N ALA A 49 8.04 3.99 -5.12
CA ALA A 49 8.47 3.86 -6.52
C ALA A 49 10.00 3.91 -6.61
N ASP A 50 10.59 2.95 -7.29
CA ASP A 50 12.04 2.85 -7.47
C ASP A 50 12.44 2.78 -8.94
N PHE A 51 13.72 3.07 -9.20
CA PHE A 51 14.30 3.03 -10.53
C PHE A 51 14.21 1.62 -11.12
N GLY A 52 13.69 1.52 -12.34
CA GLY A 52 13.57 0.24 -13.06
C GLY A 52 12.34 -0.59 -12.72
N GLU A 53 11.56 -0.28 -11.67
CA GLU A 53 10.38 -1.05 -11.25
C GLU A 53 9.05 -0.55 -11.83
N HIS A 54 9.06 -0.01 -13.04
CA HIS A 54 7.86 0.59 -13.67
C HIS A 54 6.65 -0.35 -13.79
N ALA A 55 6.88 -1.67 -13.95
CA ALA A 55 5.79 -2.64 -14.03
C ALA A 55 5.11 -2.80 -12.67
N LEU A 56 5.89 -2.88 -11.59
CA LEU A 56 5.39 -2.96 -10.22
C LEU A 56 4.65 -1.69 -9.82
N LEU A 57 5.22 -0.52 -10.13
CA LEU A 57 4.57 0.76 -9.88
C LEU A 57 3.17 0.84 -10.52
N ARG A 58 3.02 0.42 -11.80
CA ARG A 58 1.70 0.40 -12.46
C ARG A 58 0.70 -0.48 -11.74
N VAL A 59 1.11 -1.65 -11.27
CA VAL A 59 0.23 -2.54 -10.49
C VAL A 59 -0.15 -1.91 -9.16
N ASN A 60 0.80 -1.29 -8.46
CA ASN A 60 0.58 -0.63 -7.18
C ASN A 60 -0.36 0.58 -7.30
N LEU A 61 -0.19 1.41 -8.33
CA LEU A 61 -1.09 2.54 -8.62
C LEU A 61 -2.52 2.05 -8.93
N ALA A 62 -2.66 1.03 -9.78
CA ALA A 62 -3.98 0.45 -10.07
C ALA A 62 -4.61 -0.22 -8.83
N GLY A 63 -3.79 -0.76 -7.92
CA GLY A 63 -4.24 -1.27 -6.62
C GLY A 63 -4.76 -0.15 -5.73
N ARG A 64 -4.01 0.95 -5.61
CA ARG A 64 -4.40 2.14 -4.83
C ARG A 64 -5.75 2.70 -5.28
N GLU A 65 -6.00 2.82 -6.57
CA GLU A 65 -7.27 3.32 -7.12
C GLU A 65 -8.47 2.45 -6.70
N ARG A 66 -8.27 1.15 -6.53
CA ARG A 66 -9.32 0.20 -6.17
C ARG A 66 -9.51 0.02 -4.66
N TRP A 67 -8.55 0.46 -3.89
CA TRP A 67 -8.51 0.18 -2.46
C TRP A 67 -9.68 0.79 -1.68
N PRO A 68 -10.09 2.06 -1.90
CA PRO A 68 -11.21 2.65 -1.17
C PRO A 68 -12.51 1.83 -1.31
N ALA A 69 -12.84 1.45 -2.55
CA ALA A 69 -14.04 0.64 -2.81
C ALA A 69 -13.93 -0.76 -2.22
N PHE A 70 -12.74 -1.36 -2.23
CA PHE A 70 -12.50 -2.67 -1.64
C PHE A 70 -12.60 -2.64 -0.11
N ALA A 71 -12.05 -1.62 0.54
CA ALA A 71 -12.16 -1.42 1.98
C ALA A 71 -13.61 -1.22 2.41
N ALA A 72 -14.34 -0.35 1.72
CA ALA A 72 -15.77 -0.10 1.99
C ALA A 72 -16.61 -1.39 1.84
N GLU A 73 -16.37 -2.19 0.80
CA GLU A 73 -17.05 -3.47 0.61
C GLU A 73 -16.77 -4.46 1.74
N LEU A 74 -15.53 -4.53 2.22
CA LEU A 74 -15.17 -5.37 3.37
C LEU A 74 -15.88 -4.91 4.65
N GLU A 75 -15.88 -3.61 4.93
CA GLU A 75 -16.54 -3.03 6.11
C GLU A 75 -18.04 -3.27 6.09
N GLU A 76 -18.69 -3.09 4.93
CA GLU A 76 -20.12 -3.37 4.77
C GLU A 76 -20.46 -4.84 5.09
N HIS A 77 -19.65 -5.78 4.63
CA HIS A 77 -19.93 -7.21 4.78
C HIS A 77 -19.51 -7.78 6.14
N THR A 78 -18.51 -7.22 6.77
CA THR A 78 -17.97 -7.74 8.04
C THR A 78 -18.48 -7.00 9.26
N GLY A 79 -18.95 -5.76 9.10
CA GLY A 79 -19.25 -4.85 10.20
C GLY A 79 -18.01 -4.38 10.96
N LEU A 80 -16.80 -4.67 10.44
CA LEU A 80 -15.53 -4.32 11.07
C LEU A 80 -14.82 -3.24 10.25
N SER A 81 -14.18 -2.28 10.94
CA SER A 81 -13.37 -1.28 10.25
C SER A 81 -12.07 -1.90 9.73
N THR A 82 -11.72 -1.59 8.49
CA THR A 82 -10.42 -1.92 7.90
C THR A 82 -9.30 -1.01 8.40
N GLY A 83 -9.63 0.11 9.02
CA GLY A 83 -8.69 1.15 9.42
C GLY A 83 -8.08 1.93 8.24
N TYR A 84 -8.63 1.79 7.03
CA TYR A 84 -8.14 2.50 5.86
C TYR A 84 -8.29 4.02 6.01
N ARG A 85 -7.21 4.75 5.70
CA ARG A 85 -7.15 6.22 5.75
C ARG A 85 -6.34 6.77 4.58
N GLU A 86 -6.85 7.82 3.95
CA GLU A 86 -6.14 8.59 2.92
C GLU A 86 -5.42 9.79 3.55
N SER A 87 -4.36 9.52 4.29
CA SER A 87 -3.58 10.56 5.00
C SER A 87 -2.42 11.13 4.20
N GLY A 88 -2.12 10.55 3.04
CA GLY A 88 -0.88 10.82 2.32
C GLY A 88 0.33 10.09 2.93
N ALA A 89 1.51 10.35 2.38
CA ALA A 89 2.77 9.81 2.88
C ALA A 89 3.87 10.87 2.82
N LEU A 90 4.77 10.88 3.79
CA LEU A 90 5.96 11.71 3.83
C LEU A 90 7.20 10.84 3.68
N ALA A 91 8.07 11.21 2.75
CA ALA A 91 9.44 10.72 2.71
C ALA A 91 10.35 11.80 3.30
N VAL A 92 11.11 11.46 4.33
CA VAL A 92 11.87 12.43 5.14
C VAL A 92 13.37 12.20 4.94
N ALA A 93 14.10 13.30 4.68
CA ALA A 93 15.56 13.32 4.68
C ALA A 93 16.07 13.72 6.07
N ALA A 94 16.93 12.93 6.67
CA ALA A 94 17.58 13.24 7.93
C ALA A 94 18.83 14.12 7.74
N ASP A 95 19.51 13.97 6.60
CA ASP A 95 20.74 14.73 6.28
C ASP A 95 20.77 15.19 4.81
N ARG A 96 21.94 15.69 4.37
CA ARG A 96 22.12 16.21 3.02
C ARG A 96 22.14 15.11 1.95
N ASP A 97 22.65 13.95 2.29
CA ASP A 97 22.75 12.83 1.34
C ASP A 97 21.36 12.26 1.09
N ASP A 98 20.57 12.06 2.14
CA ASP A 98 19.16 11.70 2.05
C ASP A 98 18.37 12.73 1.20
N ALA A 99 18.61 14.03 1.42
CA ALA A 99 17.97 15.09 0.64
C ALA A 99 18.38 15.02 -0.85
N GLY A 100 19.59 14.58 -1.15
CA GLY A 100 20.05 14.30 -2.51
C GLY A 100 19.29 13.14 -3.16
N GLU A 101 19.11 12.05 -2.41
CA GLU A 101 18.33 10.89 -2.85
C GLU A 101 16.85 11.27 -3.10
N LEU A 102 16.22 11.99 -2.18
CA LEU A 102 14.83 12.42 -2.33
C LEU A 102 14.64 13.33 -3.55
N ARG A 103 15.62 14.17 -3.91
CA ARG A 103 15.55 14.97 -5.15
C ARG A 103 15.58 14.09 -6.39
N ARG A 104 16.48 13.09 -6.43
CA ARG A 104 16.54 12.13 -7.54
C ARG A 104 15.23 11.36 -7.67
N LEU A 105 14.67 10.94 -6.54
CA LEU A 105 13.37 10.25 -6.51
C LEU A 105 12.24 11.16 -6.99
N GLN A 106 12.23 12.44 -6.59
CA GLN A 106 11.25 13.41 -7.08
C GLN A 106 11.36 13.64 -8.59
N GLU A 107 12.57 13.68 -9.14
CA GLU A 107 12.78 13.77 -10.59
C GLU A 107 12.23 12.53 -11.31
N LEU A 108 12.45 11.34 -10.76
CA LEU A 108 11.83 10.10 -11.26
C LEU A 108 10.31 10.20 -11.23
N HIS A 109 9.71 10.57 -10.09
CA HIS A 109 8.26 10.74 -9.97
C HIS A 109 7.72 11.69 -11.04
N ARG A 110 8.36 12.84 -11.22
CA ARG A 110 7.97 13.83 -12.24
C ARG A 110 8.06 13.25 -13.66
N SER A 111 9.11 12.49 -13.96
CA SER A 111 9.27 11.83 -15.27
C SER A 111 8.19 10.78 -15.56
N LEU A 112 7.60 10.21 -14.50
CA LEU A 112 6.51 9.23 -14.54
C LEU A 112 5.13 9.86 -14.45
N GLY A 113 5.03 11.20 -14.41
CA GLY A 113 3.76 11.92 -14.27
C GLY A 113 3.13 11.81 -12.89
N LEU A 114 3.91 11.44 -11.86
CA LEU A 114 3.45 11.35 -10.49
C LEU A 114 3.61 12.69 -9.78
N GLU A 115 2.58 13.11 -9.06
CA GLU A 115 2.59 14.37 -8.31
C GLU A 115 3.21 14.17 -6.92
N THR A 116 4.26 14.96 -6.65
CA THR A 116 4.91 15.03 -5.34
C THR A 116 5.30 16.48 -5.04
N GLU A 117 5.17 16.86 -3.79
CA GLU A 117 5.51 18.21 -3.32
C GLU A 117 6.79 18.17 -2.48
N TRP A 118 7.71 19.10 -2.72
CA TRP A 118 8.87 19.29 -1.87
C TRP A 118 8.51 20.23 -0.71
N LEU A 119 8.58 19.69 0.50
CA LEU A 119 8.26 20.42 1.71
C LEU A 119 9.54 20.87 2.44
N GLY A 120 9.52 22.10 2.94
CA GLY A 120 10.56 22.56 3.86
C GLY A 120 10.31 22.04 5.30
N PRO A 121 11.34 22.12 6.19
CA PRO A 121 11.26 21.54 7.54
C PRO A 121 10.07 22.02 8.39
N ARG A 122 9.67 23.31 8.24
CA ARG A 122 8.51 23.85 8.95
C ARG A 122 7.19 23.26 8.46
N ALA A 123 7.08 23.00 7.16
CA ALA A 123 5.88 22.39 6.58
C ALA A 123 5.77 20.92 6.99
N CYS A 124 6.88 20.16 6.94
CA CYS A 124 6.93 18.79 7.43
C CYS A 124 6.46 18.68 8.89
N ARG A 125 7.01 19.52 9.79
CA ARG A 125 6.61 19.51 11.21
C ARG A 125 5.16 19.93 11.48
N ARG A 126 4.46 20.54 10.55
CA ARG A 126 3.03 20.82 10.70
C ARG A 126 2.18 19.60 10.34
N LEU A 127 2.67 18.76 9.45
CA LEU A 127 1.98 17.54 9.02
C LEU A 127 2.25 16.39 9.99
N GLU A 128 3.49 16.31 10.46
CA GLU A 128 3.95 15.29 11.42
C GLU A 128 4.80 16.00 12.50
N PRO A 129 4.21 16.34 13.67
CA PRO A 129 4.83 17.11 14.76
C PRO A 129 5.95 16.38 15.49
#